data_dafb22da372d9c8850696bdc01accd5f
#
_entry.id   dafb22da372d9c8850696bdc01accd5f
#
_cell.length_a   1.000
_cell.length_b   1.000
_cell.length_c   1.000
_cell.angle_alpha   90.00
_cell.angle_beta   90.00
_cell.angle_gamma   90.00
#
_symmetry.space_group_name_H-M   'P 1'
#
loop_
_entity.id
_entity.type
_entity.pdbx_description
1 polymer ?
#
loop_
_entity_poly.entity_id
_entity_poly.type
_entity_poly.pdbx_seq_one_letter_code
_entity_poly.pdbx_strand_id
1 'polypeptide(L)'
;QASGTDGGTFTSGSFVKRTLNTTKTNEIASATVTLSVISLPAGTYYCEASAPAYKAGNHQIKLRDTTSPADLLIGSTERTDSGDGVTTRSIIRGRFTIAGTKNIELQHRCATTRSTDGLGNSGNLGVVEVFAEICIWRIA
;
A
#
# COMPACT_ATOMS: atom_id res chain seq x y z
N GLN A 1 -10.93 7.88 -1.28
CA GLN A 1 -11.18 9.30 -1.01
C GLN A 1 -12.32 9.80 -1.89
N ALA A 2 -12.96 10.91 -1.52
CA ALA A 2 -13.93 11.57 -2.39
C ALA A 2 -13.22 12.15 -3.64
N SER A 3 -13.98 12.30 -4.74
CA SER A 3 -13.45 12.95 -5.95
C SER A 3 -12.84 14.31 -5.64
N GLY A 4 -11.69 14.60 -6.18
CA GLY A 4 -10.93 15.84 -5.95
C GLY A 4 -10.19 15.90 -4.61
N THR A 5 -10.17 14.80 -3.82
CA THR A 5 -9.41 14.76 -2.56
C THR A 5 -8.08 14.04 -2.76
N ASP A 6 -7.00 14.72 -2.47
CA ASP A 6 -5.65 14.17 -2.56
C ASP A 6 -5.37 13.09 -1.51
N GLY A 7 -4.34 12.28 -1.77
CA GLY A 7 -3.96 11.15 -0.93
C GLY A 7 -3.30 11.53 0.40
N GLY A 8 -2.88 12.78 0.55
CA GLY A 8 -2.24 13.28 1.76
C GLY A 8 -0.71 13.39 1.66
N THR A 9 -0.11 13.84 2.74
CA THR A 9 1.33 14.06 2.85
C THR A 9 2.10 12.75 2.83
N PHE A 10 3.14 12.67 2.00
CA PHE A 10 4.11 11.59 2.00
C PHE A 10 5.43 12.07 2.60
N THR A 11 5.70 11.67 3.84
CA THR A 11 6.92 12.05 4.55
C THR A 11 8.04 11.07 4.22
N SER A 12 9.22 11.60 3.86
CA SER A 12 10.42 10.80 3.57
C SER A 12 11.09 10.29 4.85
N GLY A 13 12.07 9.41 4.70
CA GLY A 13 12.95 8.94 5.78
C GLY A 13 12.64 7.54 6.29
N SER A 14 11.38 7.11 6.34
CA SER A 14 11.00 5.77 6.82
C SER A 14 9.89 5.16 5.98
N PHE A 15 9.72 3.84 6.11
CA PHE A 15 8.51 3.17 5.62
C PHE A 15 7.33 3.52 6.52
N VAL A 16 6.25 4.02 5.92
CA VAL A 16 5.01 4.38 6.59
C VAL A 16 3.87 3.50 6.10
N LYS A 17 2.93 3.16 6.98
CA LYS A 17 1.74 2.39 6.63
C LYS A 17 0.85 3.17 5.68
N ARG A 18 0.41 2.53 4.58
CA ARG A 18 -0.59 3.08 3.67
C ARG A 18 -1.98 2.95 4.26
N THR A 19 -2.80 3.98 4.08
CA THR A 19 -4.21 3.94 4.45
C THR A 19 -4.98 3.00 3.53
N LEU A 20 -5.65 2.01 4.14
CA LEU A 20 -6.59 1.09 3.52
C LEU A 20 -7.92 1.23 4.26
N ASN A 21 -8.79 2.09 3.78
CA ASN A 21 -10.02 2.50 4.49
C ASN A 21 -11.29 1.88 3.94
N THR A 22 -11.19 1.06 2.91
CA THR A 22 -12.36 0.40 2.29
C THR A 22 -12.04 -1.05 2.02
N THR A 23 -12.78 -1.95 2.64
CA THR A 23 -12.76 -3.39 2.33
C THR A 23 -13.89 -3.66 1.35
N LYS A 24 -13.56 -4.01 0.10
CA LYS A 24 -14.55 -4.34 -0.93
C LYS A 24 -15.09 -5.75 -0.77
N THR A 25 -14.21 -6.70 -0.44
CA THR A 25 -14.50 -8.12 -0.29
C THR A 25 -13.59 -8.71 0.77
N ASN A 26 -14.10 -9.60 1.62
CA ASN A 26 -13.33 -10.39 2.57
C ASN A 26 -13.96 -11.79 2.69
N GLU A 27 -13.43 -12.74 1.93
CA GLU A 27 -13.88 -14.15 1.90
C GLU A 27 -12.88 -15.07 2.60
N ILE A 28 -11.75 -14.55 3.09
CA ILE A 28 -10.78 -15.35 3.83
C ILE A 28 -11.29 -15.49 5.27
N ALA A 29 -11.70 -16.67 5.65
CA ALA A 29 -12.19 -16.96 7.01
C ALA A 29 -11.19 -16.48 8.07
N SER A 30 -11.68 -15.77 9.08
CA SER A 30 -10.89 -15.17 10.17
C SER A 30 -9.91 -14.05 9.76
N ALA A 31 -9.92 -13.62 8.51
CA ALA A 31 -9.17 -12.41 8.14
C ALA A 31 -9.94 -11.16 8.54
N THR A 32 -9.23 -10.12 8.96
CA THR A 32 -9.81 -8.82 9.30
C THR A 32 -8.95 -7.68 8.77
N VAL A 33 -9.59 -6.52 8.55
CA VAL A 33 -8.88 -5.27 8.24
C VAL A 33 -9.33 -4.22 9.25
N THR A 34 -8.41 -3.75 10.08
CA THR A 34 -8.70 -2.75 11.10
C THR A 34 -7.59 -1.72 11.13
N LEU A 35 -7.95 -0.43 10.99
CA LEU A 35 -6.99 0.69 10.97
C LEU A 35 -5.83 0.46 9.97
N SER A 36 -6.16 -0.04 8.79
CA SER A 36 -5.20 -0.36 7.71
C SER A 36 -4.19 -1.47 8.06
N VAL A 37 -4.48 -2.27 9.07
CA VAL A 37 -3.74 -3.50 9.42
C VAL A 37 -4.59 -4.68 8.97
N ILE A 38 -3.99 -5.59 8.22
CA ILE A 38 -4.62 -6.82 7.74
C ILE A 38 -4.18 -7.95 8.65
N SER A 39 -5.12 -8.56 9.38
CA SER A 39 -4.84 -9.78 10.14
C SER A 39 -5.19 -10.99 9.28
N LEU A 40 -4.21 -11.88 9.06
CA LEU A 40 -4.39 -13.12 8.29
C LEU A 40 -4.07 -14.34 9.15
N PRO A 41 -4.88 -15.42 9.08
CA PRO A 41 -4.55 -16.69 9.71
C PRO A 41 -3.36 -17.40 9.00
N ALA A 42 -2.85 -18.48 9.59
CA ALA A 42 -1.84 -19.31 8.97
C ALA A 42 -2.27 -19.76 7.56
N GLY A 43 -1.34 -19.78 6.61
CA GLY A 43 -1.63 -20.19 5.23
C GLY A 43 -0.59 -19.68 4.23
N THR A 44 -0.79 -20.11 2.99
CA THR A 44 -0.05 -19.61 1.84
C THR A 44 -0.95 -18.70 1.02
N TYR A 45 -0.44 -17.56 0.65
CA TYR A 45 -1.17 -16.47 0.01
C TYR A 45 -0.47 -15.99 -1.27
N TYR A 46 -1.25 -15.51 -2.21
CA TYR A 46 -0.79 -14.69 -3.32
C TYR A 46 -1.28 -13.25 -3.10
N CYS A 47 -0.43 -12.30 -3.32
CA CYS A 47 -0.73 -10.88 -3.12
C CYS A 47 -0.41 -10.07 -4.36
N GLU A 48 -1.33 -9.18 -4.71
CA GLU A 48 -1.11 -8.05 -5.61
C GLU A 48 -1.42 -6.76 -4.86
N ALA A 49 -0.50 -5.82 -4.88
CA ALA A 49 -0.70 -4.52 -4.26
C ALA A 49 -0.04 -3.42 -5.08
N SER A 50 -0.58 -2.23 -5.01
CA SER A 50 0.05 -1.06 -5.60
C SER A 50 -0.23 0.19 -4.78
N ALA A 51 0.70 1.14 -4.82
CA ALA A 51 0.50 2.45 -4.24
C ALA A 51 1.20 3.53 -5.06
N PRO A 52 0.51 4.65 -5.34
CA PRO A 52 1.09 5.76 -6.07
C PRO A 52 1.96 6.63 -5.18
N ALA A 53 2.90 7.33 -5.82
CA ALA A 53 3.54 8.51 -5.28
C ALA A 53 3.52 9.63 -6.32
N TYR A 54 3.43 10.87 -5.85
CA TYR A 54 3.43 12.07 -6.67
C TYR A 54 4.50 13.03 -6.16
N LYS A 55 5.39 13.48 -7.04
CA LYS A 55 6.48 14.44 -6.73
C LYS A 55 7.34 14.07 -5.50
N ALA A 56 7.50 12.79 -5.21
CA ALA A 56 8.14 12.29 -4.00
C ALA A 56 9.53 11.63 -4.24
N GLY A 57 10.07 11.76 -5.44
CA GLY A 57 11.35 11.16 -5.83
C GLY A 57 11.26 9.63 -5.95
N ASN A 58 12.34 8.92 -5.61
CA ASN A 58 12.34 7.46 -5.59
C ASN A 58 11.39 6.96 -4.49
N HIS A 59 10.64 5.91 -4.80
CA HIS A 59 9.72 5.31 -3.83
C HIS A 59 9.55 3.81 -4.05
N GLN A 60 9.13 3.11 -2.99
CA GLN A 60 8.95 1.66 -3.03
C GLN A 60 7.98 1.24 -1.93
N ILE A 61 7.09 0.28 -2.25
CA ILE A 61 6.22 -0.38 -1.27
C ILE A 61 6.82 -1.71 -0.81
N LYS A 62 6.34 -2.17 0.33
CA LYS A 62 6.58 -3.52 0.83
C LYS A 62 5.38 -4.04 1.60
N LEU A 63 5.24 -5.34 1.66
CA LEU A 63 4.31 -6.04 2.55
C LEU A 63 5.08 -6.46 3.80
N ARG A 64 4.68 -5.95 4.95
CA ARG A 64 5.39 -6.14 6.23
C ARG A 64 4.56 -6.95 7.22
N ASP A 65 5.11 -8.03 7.75
CA ASP A 65 4.63 -8.67 8.99
C ASP A 65 5.08 -7.82 10.17
N THR A 66 4.13 -7.34 10.96
CA THR A 66 4.39 -6.53 12.16
C THR A 66 4.31 -7.36 13.45
N THR A 67 3.73 -8.55 13.39
CA THR A 67 3.70 -9.51 14.52
C THR A 67 5.08 -10.14 14.74
N SER A 68 5.71 -10.60 13.66
CA SER A 68 7.10 -11.08 13.66
C SER A 68 7.85 -10.23 12.63
N PRO A 69 8.49 -9.12 13.03
CA PRO A 69 8.97 -8.09 12.13
C PRO A 69 9.81 -8.63 10.96
N ALA A 70 9.18 -8.83 9.80
CA ALA A 70 9.80 -9.35 8.59
C ALA A 70 9.15 -8.77 7.33
N ASP A 71 9.92 -8.54 6.28
CA ASP A 71 9.39 -8.15 4.99
C ASP A 71 8.97 -9.40 4.23
N LEU A 72 7.68 -9.53 3.94
CA LEU A 72 7.10 -10.67 3.25
C LEU A 72 7.28 -10.57 1.73
N LEU A 73 7.05 -9.38 1.18
CA LEU A 73 7.21 -9.07 -0.24
C LEU A 73 7.72 -7.64 -0.40
N ILE A 74 8.56 -7.45 -1.41
CA ILE A 74 9.10 -6.15 -1.79
C ILE A 74 8.52 -5.77 -3.15
N GLY A 75 8.05 -4.54 -3.28
CA GLY A 75 7.50 -3.99 -4.52
C GLY A 75 8.56 -3.45 -5.47
N SER A 76 8.12 -3.05 -6.66
CA SER A 76 9.01 -2.41 -7.64
C SER A 76 9.59 -1.10 -7.10
N THR A 77 10.86 -0.85 -7.43
CA THR A 77 11.46 0.47 -7.22
C THR A 77 10.98 1.39 -8.33
N GLU A 78 10.41 2.52 -7.94
CA GLU A 78 9.85 3.51 -8.86
C GLU A 78 10.42 4.90 -8.58
N ARG A 79 10.27 5.77 -9.54
CA ARG A 79 10.63 7.18 -9.39
C ARG A 79 9.52 8.07 -9.96
N THR A 80 9.14 9.06 -9.18
CA THR A 80 8.34 10.20 -9.64
C THR A 80 9.21 11.45 -9.58
N ASP A 81 9.17 12.28 -10.60
CA ASP A 81 9.93 13.52 -10.60
C ASP A 81 9.37 14.47 -9.54
N SER A 82 10.26 15.15 -8.80
CA SER A 82 9.86 16.11 -7.78
C SER A 82 9.49 17.48 -8.36
N GLY A 83 9.92 17.78 -9.60
CA GLY A 83 9.61 19.02 -10.33
C GLY A 83 8.36 18.90 -11.19
N ASP A 84 8.27 17.84 -11.99
CA ASP A 84 7.17 17.64 -12.93
C ASP A 84 6.00 16.88 -12.27
N GLY A 85 4.79 17.15 -12.76
CA GLY A 85 3.55 16.57 -12.24
C GLY A 85 3.33 15.11 -12.65
N VAL A 86 4.23 14.20 -12.27
CA VAL A 86 4.17 12.79 -12.63
C VAL A 86 3.84 11.92 -11.43
N THR A 87 2.86 11.03 -11.60
CA THR A 87 2.53 9.97 -10.65
C THR A 87 3.01 8.62 -11.20
N THR A 88 3.76 7.87 -10.39
CA THR A 88 4.13 6.48 -10.67
C THR A 88 3.60 5.58 -9.56
N ARG A 89 3.50 4.27 -9.82
CA ARG A 89 3.01 3.29 -8.85
C ARG A 89 4.07 2.21 -8.61
N SER A 90 4.44 2.02 -7.36
CA SER A 90 5.17 0.82 -6.95
C SER A 90 4.18 -0.34 -6.83
N ILE A 91 4.58 -1.53 -7.30
CA ILE A 91 3.72 -2.71 -7.45
C ILE A 91 4.35 -3.90 -6.72
N ILE A 92 3.54 -4.64 -5.96
CA ILE A 92 3.85 -5.96 -5.41
C ILE A 92 3.08 -7.01 -6.18
N ARG A 93 3.75 -8.12 -6.51
CA ARG A 93 3.15 -9.38 -6.97
C ARG A 93 3.97 -10.54 -6.45
N GLY A 94 3.34 -11.46 -5.72
CA GLY A 94 4.09 -12.62 -5.22
C GLY A 94 3.35 -13.46 -4.20
N ARG A 95 4.00 -14.57 -3.85
CA ARG A 95 3.51 -15.52 -2.84
C ARG A 95 4.26 -15.32 -1.53
N PHE A 96 3.55 -15.54 -0.43
CA PHE A 96 4.16 -15.63 0.90
C PHE A 96 3.43 -16.67 1.75
N THR A 97 4.11 -17.20 2.76
CA THR A 97 3.55 -18.19 3.70
C THR A 97 3.74 -17.70 5.11
N ILE A 98 2.72 -17.84 5.94
CA ILE A 98 2.76 -17.53 7.36
C ILE A 98 2.30 -18.75 8.17
N ALA A 99 3.06 -19.10 9.22
CA ALA A 99 2.80 -20.30 10.04
C ALA A 99 1.76 -20.09 11.15
N GLY A 100 1.37 -18.84 11.40
CA GLY A 100 0.36 -18.47 12.41
C GLY A 100 -0.32 -17.18 12.04
N THR A 101 -1.28 -16.73 12.83
CA THR A 101 -1.96 -15.44 12.62
C THR A 101 -0.96 -14.28 12.68
N LYS A 102 -0.95 -13.44 11.66
CA LYS A 102 -0.05 -12.30 11.50
C LYS A 102 -0.80 -11.01 11.20
N ASN A 103 -0.31 -9.93 11.74
CA ASN A 103 -0.70 -8.57 11.37
C ASN A 103 0.23 -8.07 10.27
N ILE A 104 -0.36 -7.67 9.15
CA ILE A 104 0.35 -7.32 7.93
C ILE A 104 -0.01 -5.89 7.53
N GLU A 105 0.98 -5.13 7.13
CA GLU A 105 0.82 -3.76 6.64
C GLU A 105 1.37 -3.61 5.23
N LEU A 106 0.66 -2.88 4.39
CA LEU A 106 1.22 -2.30 3.17
C LEU A 106 1.98 -1.04 3.57
N GLN A 107 3.29 -1.06 3.49
CA GLN A 107 4.15 0.06 3.84
C GLN A 107 4.78 0.69 2.59
N HIS A 108 5.03 1.99 2.65
CA HIS A 108 5.56 2.77 1.53
C HIS A 108 6.61 3.76 2.03
N ARG A 109 7.71 3.91 1.30
CA ARG A 109 8.77 4.89 1.57
C ARG A 109 9.05 5.70 0.33
N CYS A 110 9.38 6.98 0.53
CA CYS A 110 9.84 7.88 -0.53
C CYS A 110 11.16 8.57 -0.15
N ALA A 111 11.82 9.14 -1.14
CA ALA A 111 13.08 9.86 -0.99
C ALA A 111 12.86 11.33 -0.60
N THR A 112 11.76 11.95 -1.06
CA THR A 112 11.48 13.38 -0.87
C THR A 112 10.09 13.55 -0.26
N THR A 113 10.00 14.34 0.81
CA THR A 113 8.71 14.69 1.41
C THR A 113 7.89 15.55 0.46
N ARG A 114 6.65 15.17 0.26
CA ARG A 114 5.66 15.93 -0.49
C ARG A 114 4.38 16.09 0.33
N SER A 115 4.03 17.33 0.66
CA SER A 115 2.81 17.66 1.39
C SER A 115 1.57 17.52 0.51
N THR A 116 0.43 17.28 1.13
CA THR A 116 -0.92 17.32 0.55
C THR A 116 -1.24 16.19 -0.44
N ASP A 117 -0.42 15.99 -1.48
CA ASP A 117 -0.69 15.12 -2.63
C ASP A 117 0.38 14.03 -2.85
N GLY A 118 1.38 13.94 -1.98
CA GLY A 118 2.50 13.00 -2.15
C GLY A 118 2.10 11.52 -2.16
N LEU A 119 1.05 11.14 -1.42
CA LEU A 119 0.49 9.78 -1.40
C LEU A 119 -0.47 9.49 -2.57
N GLY A 120 -0.71 10.48 -3.43
CA GLY A 120 -1.54 10.39 -4.63
C GLY A 120 -2.18 11.74 -4.93
N ASN A 121 -2.04 12.20 -6.17
CA ASN A 121 -2.71 13.39 -6.67
C ASN A 121 -4.10 13.02 -7.20
N SER A 122 -5.11 13.80 -6.86
CA SER A 122 -6.50 13.54 -7.24
C SER A 122 -6.74 13.81 -8.73
N GLY A 123 -7.56 12.96 -9.34
CA GLY A 123 -8.00 13.14 -10.74
C GLY A 123 -9.20 14.07 -10.89
N ASN A 124 -10.00 14.23 -9.83
CA ASN A 124 -11.21 15.03 -9.79
C ASN A 124 -12.19 14.75 -10.97
N LEU A 125 -12.40 13.45 -11.26
CA LEU A 125 -13.20 12.99 -12.40
C LEU A 125 -14.66 12.64 -12.05
N GLY A 126 -15.15 13.08 -10.88
CA GLY A 126 -16.52 12.83 -10.43
C GLY A 126 -16.75 11.43 -9.84
N VAL A 127 -15.70 10.63 -9.68
CA VAL A 127 -15.72 9.32 -9.03
C VAL A 127 -14.75 9.28 -7.86
N VAL A 128 -14.84 8.28 -6.99
CA VAL A 128 -13.91 8.13 -5.85
C VAL A 128 -12.47 8.01 -6.31
N GLU A 129 -11.56 8.65 -5.58
CA GLU A 129 -10.12 8.52 -5.80
C GLU A 129 -9.62 7.22 -5.17
N VAL A 130 -8.95 6.38 -5.96
CA VAL A 130 -8.34 5.12 -5.50
C VAL A 130 -6.82 5.24 -5.57
N PHE A 131 -6.17 5.24 -4.42
CA PHE A 131 -4.72 5.38 -4.32
C PHE A 131 -4.04 4.03 -4.04
N ALA A 132 -3.93 3.63 -2.77
CA ALA A 132 -3.36 2.33 -2.44
C ALA A 132 -4.41 1.22 -2.55
N GLU A 133 -4.01 0.11 -3.14
CA GLU A 133 -4.86 -1.08 -3.31
C GLU A 133 -4.07 -2.32 -2.92
N ILE A 134 -4.78 -3.31 -2.38
CA ILE A 134 -4.23 -4.63 -2.09
C ILE A 134 -5.30 -5.70 -2.30
N CYS A 135 -4.92 -6.75 -3.00
CA CYS A 135 -5.70 -7.98 -3.14
C CYS A 135 -4.88 -9.15 -2.62
N ILE A 136 -5.49 -9.99 -1.80
CA ILE A 136 -4.84 -11.17 -1.22
C ILE A 136 -5.75 -12.37 -1.44
N TRP A 137 -5.20 -13.45 -2.00
CA TRP A 137 -5.89 -14.72 -2.19
C TRP A 137 -5.20 -15.78 -1.35
N ARG A 138 -5.99 -16.55 -0.60
CA ARG A 138 -5.49 -17.75 0.07
C ARG A 138 -5.42 -18.88 -0.94
N ILE A 139 -4.26 -19.51 -1.10
CA ILE A 139 -4.01 -20.57 -2.07
C ILE A 139 -3.69 -21.91 -1.42
N ALA A 140 -3.37 -21.93 -0.13
CA ALA A 140 -3.27 -23.15 0.69
C ALA A 140 -3.31 -22.82 2.20
#